data_68943a738247de18628f876e2add62ef
#
_entry.id   68943a738247de18628f876e2add62ef
#
_cell.length_a   1.000
_cell.length_b   1.000
_cell.length_c   1.000
_cell.angle_alpha   90.00
_cell.angle_beta   90.00
_cell.angle_gamma   90.00
#
_symmetry.space_group_name_H-M   'P 1'
#
loop_
_entity.id
_entity.type
_entity.pdbx_description
1 polymer ?
#
loop_
_entity_poly.entity_id
_entity_poly.type
_entity_poly.pdbx_seq_one_letter_code
_entity_poly.pdbx_strand_id
1 'polypeptide(L)'
;MDDAAISDPIKIYVGTDRSQSLALNVLEYSIRRHTNRAVELRSLEGIELPEPQDIRQGQRTGFSFARWAIPELAGYSGKAIYLDADMQVFRDIAELWNVPMNGAKISVLEADREAGDNVHYNKNETSVMVLDCARCDWQLKDLVRGLDEGAYDYRGLMMDLRFLDEPEIARTIPADWNRLQHFTPATGLLHYTMMPIQPWVSARNPLGHIWINEVRRMIEDGSLKRDAVQREVDLGYFRPSLMVEIDEGPNENQSEKRIEALEALDRTAGYIPHRSVQEFDRKRQAAIHAYERRAARKQGLTPYAAFLARDAVSTGLDLARRVKRRLIAS
;
A
#
# COMPACT_ATOMS: atom_id res chain seq x y z
N MET A 1 6.50 32.28 31.91
CA MET A 1 7.12 31.12 31.23
C MET A 1 5.99 30.13 31.09
N ASP A 2 5.34 30.16 29.95
CA ASP A 2 4.23 29.22 29.66
C ASP A 2 4.83 27.84 29.52
N ASP A 3 4.43 26.99 30.45
CA ASP A 3 4.59 25.55 30.38
C ASP A 3 3.70 25.08 29.22
N ALA A 4 4.21 25.17 28.00
CA ALA A 4 3.56 24.57 26.86
C ALA A 4 3.51 23.06 27.15
N ALA A 5 2.35 22.59 27.60
CA ALA A 5 2.09 21.18 27.80
C ALA A 5 2.64 20.45 26.57
N ILE A 6 3.68 19.65 26.78
CA ILE A 6 4.27 18.80 25.73
C ILE A 6 3.13 17.89 25.26
N SER A 7 2.48 18.28 24.19
CA SER A 7 1.42 17.43 23.63
C SER A 7 2.07 16.13 23.16
N ASP A 8 1.47 14.99 23.48
CA ASP A 8 1.93 13.69 23.03
C ASP A 8 2.24 13.70 21.54
N PRO A 9 3.32 13.05 21.10
CA PRO A 9 3.69 12.98 19.69
C PRO A 9 2.57 12.31 18.86
N ILE A 10 2.43 12.75 17.63
CA ILE A 10 1.56 12.08 16.64
C ILE A 10 2.21 10.75 16.27
N LYS A 11 1.58 9.64 16.65
CA LYS A 11 2.08 8.28 16.35
C LYS A 11 1.55 7.84 15.00
N ILE A 12 2.45 7.52 14.08
CA ILE A 12 2.13 7.10 12.71
C ILE A 12 2.78 5.75 12.45
N TYR A 13 1.97 4.79 12.01
CA TYR A 13 2.42 3.46 11.59
C TYR A 13 2.24 3.33 10.08
N VAL A 14 3.28 2.89 9.38
CA VAL A 14 3.27 2.83 7.91
C VAL A 14 3.40 1.40 7.43
N GLY A 15 2.39 0.95 6.68
CA GLY A 15 2.41 -0.33 5.96
C GLY A 15 3.36 -0.25 4.78
N THR A 16 4.41 -1.06 4.81
CA THR A 16 5.48 -1.03 3.79
C THR A 16 6.25 -2.34 3.77
N ASP A 17 7.04 -2.51 2.72
CA ASP A 17 8.09 -3.53 2.62
C ASP A 17 9.41 -2.89 2.14
N ARG A 18 10.48 -3.70 2.08
CA ARG A 18 11.82 -3.25 1.68
C ARG A 18 11.85 -2.56 0.32
N SER A 19 10.97 -2.96 -0.61
CA SER A 19 10.94 -2.39 -1.96
C SER A 19 10.38 -0.96 -2.02
N GLN A 20 9.75 -0.50 -0.94
CA GLN A 20 9.12 0.83 -0.85
C GLN A 20 9.89 1.80 0.07
N SER A 21 11.12 1.49 0.43
CA SER A 21 11.90 2.27 1.41
C SER A 21 12.03 3.75 1.05
N LEU A 22 12.24 4.08 -0.23
CA LEU A 22 12.31 5.49 -0.67
C LEU A 22 10.93 6.16 -0.64
N ALA A 23 9.86 5.44 -1.00
CA ALA A 23 8.50 5.95 -0.90
C ALA A 23 8.15 6.29 0.56
N LEU A 24 8.51 5.41 1.50
CA LEU A 24 8.40 5.66 2.93
C LEU A 24 9.16 6.92 3.37
N ASN A 25 10.39 7.11 2.89
CA ASN A 25 11.20 8.29 3.22
C ASN A 25 10.54 9.58 2.70
N VAL A 26 9.95 9.55 1.50
CA VAL A 26 9.21 10.70 0.93
C VAL A 26 7.95 11.00 1.76
N LEU A 27 7.21 9.96 2.15
CA LEU A 27 6.05 10.12 3.02
C LEU A 27 6.45 10.76 4.35
N GLU A 28 7.46 10.21 5.04
CA GLU A 28 7.93 10.74 6.32
C GLU A 28 8.39 12.19 6.21
N TYR A 29 9.19 12.49 5.19
CA TYR A 29 9.67 13.83 4.94
C TYR A 29 8.52 14.81 4.69
N SER A 30 7.55 14.44 3.85
CA SER A 30 6.39 15.28 3.56
C SER A 30 5.53 15.53 4.81
N ILE A 31 5.37 14.54 5.69
CA ILE A 31 4.68 14.71 6.98
C ILE A 31 5.41 15.74 7.83
N ARG A 32 6.72 15.54 8.08
CA ARG A 32 7.51 16.41 8.97
C ARG A 32 7.61 17.83 8.46
N ARG A 33 7.59 18.03 7.14
CA ARG A 33 7.67 19.35 6.51
C ARG A 33 6.37 20.15 6.70
N HIS A 34 5.23 19.51 6.87
CA HIS A 34 3.93 20.18 6.97
C HIS A 34 3.38 20.26 8.40
N THR A 35 4.10 19.81 9.41
CA THR A 35 3.68 19.93 10.81
C THR A 35 4.77 20.48 11.71
N ASN A 36 4.35 21.24 12.72
CA ASN A 36 5.23 21.67 13.81
C ASN A 36 5.15 20.75 15.04
N ARG A 37 4.30 19.72 14.99
CA ARG A 37 4.14 18.75 16.07
C ARG A 37 5.25 17.70 16.05
N ALA A 38 5.58 17.18 17.24
CA ALA A 38 6.40 15.99 17.32
C ALA A 38 5.69 14.81 16.64
N VAL A 39 6.43 14.06 15.80
CA VAL A 39 5.93 12.88 15.07
C VAL A 39 6.81 11.68 15.40
N GLU A 40 6.19 10.60 15.84
CA GLU A 40 6.79 9.27 15.93
C GLU A 40 6.29 8.42 14.77
N LEU A 41 7.12 8.20 13.77
CA LEU A 41 6.80 7.33 12.64
C LEU A 41 7.48 5.97 12.80
N ARG A 42 6.69 4.91 12.67
CA ARG A 42 7.16 3.53 12.74
C ARG A 42 6.77 2.77 11.47
N SER A 43 7.78 2.26 10.79
CA SER A 43 7.58 1.26 9.73
C SER A 43 7.04 -0.04 10.32
N LEU A 44 6.09 -0.66 9.62
CA LEU A 44 5.58 -2.00 9.90
C LEU A 44 6.32 -3.09 9.09
N GLU A 45 7.44 -2.74 8.45
CA GLU A 45 8.31 -3.70 7.77
C GLU A 45 8.89 -4.71 8.76
N GLY A 46 8.95 -5.98 8.36
CA GLY A 46 9.62 -7.03 9.13
C GLY A 46 8.89 -7.51 10.38
N ILE A 47 7.66 -7.07 10.60
CA ILE A 47 6.81 -7.61 11.67
C ILE A 47 6.42 -9.04 11.30
N GLU A 48 6.59 -9.97 12.24
CA GLU A 48 6.10 -11.33 12.09
C GLU A 48 4.56 -11.33 12.11
N LEU A 49 3.95 -11.81 11.03
CA LEU A 49 2.51 -11.79 10.84
C LEU A 49 1.98 -13.23 10.80
N PRO A 50 0.89 -13.54 11.52
CA PRO A 50 0.26 -14.82 11.42
C PRO A 50 -0.36 -15.01 10.03
N GLU A 51 -0.31 -16.26 9.52
CA GLU A 51 -0.94 -16.64 8.25
C GLU A 51 -2.13 -17.55 8.52
N PRO A 52 -3.27 -17.38 7.80
CA PRO A 52 -4.41 -18.28 7.93
C PRO A 52 -4.08 -19.66 7.36
N GLN A 53 -4.76 -20.69 7.88
CA GLN A 53 -4.66 -22.06 7.37
C GLN A 53 -5.16 -22.16 5.93
N ASP A 54 -6.24 -21.42 5.60
CA ASP A 54 -6.68 -21.24 4.22
C ASP A 54 -5.87 -20.13 3.57
N ILE A 55 -4.80 -20.50 2.87
CA ILE A 55 -3.89 -19.57 2.19
C ILE A 55 -4.60 -18.64 1.18
N ARG A 56 -5.82 -18.98 0.72
CA ARG A 56 -6.62 -18.11 -0.15
C ARG A 56 -7.06 -16.84 0.57
N GLN A 57 -7.19 -16.90 1.90
CA GLN A 57 -7.49 -15.79 2.79
C GLN A 57 -6.23 -15.05 3.27
N GLY A 58 -5.03 -15.50 2.85
CA GLY A 58 -3.75 -14.88 3.20
C GLY A 58 -3.55 -13.50 2.60
N GLN A 59 -2.50 -12.83 3.06
CA GLN A 59 -2.14 -11.47 2.69
C GLN A 59 -2.02 -11.28 1.17
N ARG A 60 -2.34 -10.09 0.68
CA ARG A 60 -2.18 -9.66 -0.73
C ARG A 60 -0.81 -9.01 -0.98
N THR A 61 -0.26 -8.37 0.04
CA THR A 61 1.13 -7.90 0.13
C THR A 61 1.73 -8.48 1.40
N GLY A 62 3.06 -8.50 1.53
CA GLY A 62 3.75 -9.05 2.70
C GLY A 62 3.46 -8.32 4.03
N PHE A 63 2.70 -7.23 3.99
CA PHE A 63 2.39 -6.38 5.14
C PHE A 63 0.89 -6.07 5.32
N SER A 64 -0.01 -6.66 4.50
CA SER A 64 -1.43 -6.28 4.51
C SER A 64 -2.07 -6.39 5.89
N PHE A 65 -1.74 -7.41 6.68
CA PHE A 65 -2.30 -7.61 8.02
C PHE A 65 -1.61 -6.77 9.11
N ALA A 66 -0.45 -6.18 8.83
CA ALA A 66 0.34 -5.44 9.82
C ALA A 66 -0.45 -4.27 10.46
N ARG A 67 -1.37 -3.65 9.70
CA ARG A 67 -2.23 -2.56 10.21
C ARG A 67 -3.07 -2.96 11.42
N TRP A 68 -3.43 -4.23 11.54
CA TRP A 68 -4.24 -4.74 12.65
C TRP A 68 -3.41 -5.05 13.90
N ALA A 69 -2.08 -5.07 13.81
CA ALA A 69 -1.17 -5.18 14.95
C ALA A 69 -0.96 -3.84 15.67
N ILE A 70 -1.40 -2.72 15.11
CA ILE A 70 -1.13 -1.37 15.64
C ILE A 70 -1.57 -1.21 17.09
N PRO A 71 -2.78 -1.64 17.54
CA PRO A 71 -3.16 -1.50 18.94
C PRO A 71 -2.20 -2.22 19.89
N GLU A 72 -1.77 -3.44 19.55
CA GLU A 72 -0.79 -4.21 20.32
C GLU A 72 0.58 -3.52 20.34
N LEU A 73 1.05 -3.02 19.18
CA LEU A 73 2.31 -2.28 19.05
C LEU A 73 2.30 -0.94 19.79
N ALA A 74 1.12 -0.33 19.97
CA ALA A 74 0.91 0.88 20.76
C ALA A 74 0.68 0.60 22.26
N GLY A 75 0.72 -0.68 22.66
CA GLY A 75 0.44 -1.10 24.04
C GLY A 75 -0.99 -0.83 24.47
N TYR A 76 -1.95 -0.89 23.53
CA TYR A 76 -3.37 -0.58 23.76
C TYR A 76 -3.57 0.77 24.43
N SER A 77 -2.82 1.78 24.02
CA SER A 77 -2.87 3.11 24.61
C SER A 77 -2.79 4.24 23.60
N GLY A 78 -3.49 5.35 23.88
CA GLY A 78 -3.50 6.54 23.05
C GLY A 78 -4.10 6.31 21.67
N LYS A 79 -3.72 7.17 20.72
CA LYS A 79 -4.17 7.14 19.34
C LYS A 79 -3.01 6.77 18.39
N ALA A 80 -3.34 6.32 17.20
CA ALA A 80 -2.39 6.07 16.12
C ALA A 80 -3.02 6.43 14.76
N ILE A 81 -2.20 6.85 13.81
CA ILE A 81 -2.54 6.94 12.39
C ILE A 81 -1.90 5.74 11.67
N TYR A 82 -2.63 5.11 10.76
CA TYR A 82 -2.10 4.17 9.79
C TYR A 82 -2.11 4.79 8.39
N LEU A 83 -1.02 4.62 7.66
CA LEU A 83 -0.86 5.02 6.26
C LEU A 83 -0.18 3.90 5.47
N ASP A 84 -0.47 3.78 4.17
CA ASP A 84 0.36 3.01 3.24
C ASP A 84 1.57 3.85 2.80
N ALA A 85 2.71 3.23 2.46
CA ALA A 85 3.95 3.94 2.14
C ALA A 85 3.91 4.73 0.82
N ASP A 86 3.01 4.38 -0.09
CA ASP A 86 2.86 5.00 -1.40
C ASP A 86 2.00 6.28 -1.38
N MET A 87 2.18 7.07 -0.31
CA MET A 87 1.46 8.30 -0.06
C MET A 87 2.41 9.49 0.08
N GLN A 88 1.86 10.71 -0.07
CA GLN A 88 2.56 11.98 0.17
C GLN A 88 1.60 12.99 0.80
N VAL A 89 2.05 13.69 1.84
CA VAL A 89 1.26 14.63 2.62
C VAL A 89 1.55 16.08 2.19
N PHE A 90 0.50 16.92 2.15
CA PHE A 90 0.56 18.32 1.71
C PHE A 90 -0.02 19.32 2.70
N ARG A 91 -0.57 18.84 3.82
CA ARG A 91 -1.15 19.67 4.88
C ARG A 91 -0.69 19.15 6.26
N ASP A 92 -0.96 19.91 7.31
CA ASP A 92 -0.60 19.48 8.67
C ASP A 92 -1.29 18.17 9.04
N ILE A 93 -0.52 17.11 9.28
CA ILE A 93 -1.01 15.79 9.69
C ILE A 93 -1.82 15.84 10.99
N ALA A 94 -1.69 16.91 11.77
CA ALA A 94 -2.51 17.15 12.96
C ALA A 94 -4.01 17.28 12.63
N GLU A 95 -4.38 17.67 11.42
CA GLU A 95 -5.78 17.68 10.98
C GLU A 95 -6.36 16.26 10.94
N LEU A 96 -5.60 15.30 10.40
CA LEU A 96 -5.99 13.89 10.38
C LEU A 96 -5.97 13.29 11.80
N TRP A 97 -4.97 13.63 12.61
CA TRP A 97 -4.89 13.21 14.01
C TRP A 97 -6.09 13.63 14.84
N ASN A 98 -6.66 14.79 14.56
CA ASN A 98 -7.74 15.39 15.31
C ASN A 98 -9.14 15.09 14.76
N VAL A 99 -9.28 14.20 13.76
CA VAL A 99 -10.61 13.80 13.29
C VAL A 99 -11.47 13.25 14.46
N PRO A 100 -12.76 13.55 14.49
CA PRO A 100 -13.65 13.08 15.56
C PRO A 100 -13.76 11.55 15.53
N MET A 101 -13.43 10.89 16.63
CA MET A 101 -13.62 9.43 16.76
C MET A 101 -15.06 9.07 17.17
N ASN A 102 -15.82 9.99 17.75
CA ASN A 102 -17.22 9.79 18.21
C ASN A 102 -17.43 8.53 19.06
N GLY A 103 -16.39 8.13 19.81
CA GLY A 103 -16.42 6.91 20.63
C GLY A 103 -16.11 5.62 19.87
N ALA A 104 -15.84 5.69 18.58
CA ALA A 104 -15.43 4.54 17.77
C ALA A 104 -13.99 4.08 18.09
N LYS A 105 -13.68 2.83 17.73
CA LYS A 105 -12.33 2.24 17.82
C LYS A 105 -11.45 2.68 16.64
N ILE A 106 -12.07 2.82 15.45
CA ILE A 106 -11.40 3.18 14.21
C ILE A 106 -12.18 4.30 13.52
N SER A 107 -11.46 5.28 12.96
CA SER A 107 -12.00 6.17 11.93
C SER A 107 -11.36 5.87 10.59
N VAL A 108 -12.18 5.82 9.56
CA VAL A 108 -11.82 5.56 8.16
C VAL A 108 -12.44 6.62 7.26
N LEU A 109 -12.07 6.60 5.98
CA LEU A 109 -12.77 7.32 4.94
C LEU A 109 -13.92 6.46 4.41
N GLU A 110 -15.10 7.04 4.24
CA GLU A 110 -16.19 6.39 3.53
C GLU A 110 -15.83 6.27 2.05
N ALA A 111 -15.94 5.07 1.50
CA ALA A 111 -15.66 4.87 0.08
C ALA A 111 -16.66 5.63 -0.78
N ASP A 112 -16.15 6.37 -1.76
CA ASP A 112 -16.97 7.18 -2.67
C ASP A 112 -17.84 6.25 -3.54
N ARG A 113 -19.17 6.41 -3.42
CA ARG A 113 -20.15 5.63 -4.15
C ARG A 113 -20.31 6.05 -5.61
N GLU A 114 -19.80 7.24 -5.97
CA GLU A 114 -20.00 7.84 -7.30
C GLU A 114 -18.83 7.57 -8.26
N ALA A 115 -17.70 7.07 -7.79
CA ALA A 115 -16.61 6.63 -8.66
C ALA A 115 -17.00 5.36 -9.41
N GLY A 116 -17.71 5.53 -10.50
CA GLY A 116 -18.48 4.56 -11.30
C GLY A 116 -17.69 3.42 -11.95
N ASP A 117 -16.87 2.70 -11.23
CA ASP A 117 -16.26 1.47 -11.71
C ASP A 117 -16.90 0.25 -11.08
N ASN A 118 -17.33 -0.67 -11.94
CA ASN A 118 -18.01 -1.95 -11.71
C ASN A 118 -17.24 -2.94 -10.81
N VAL A 119 -16.48 -2.49 -9.83
CA VAL A 119 -15.65 -3.36 -9.00
C VAL A 119 -16.01 -3.16 -7.53
N HIS A 120 -16.68 -4.16 -6.98
CA HIS A 120 -16.84 -4.44 -5.55
C HIS A 120 -16.81 -3.22 -4.62
N TYR A 121 -17.97 -2.69 -4.34
CA TYR A 121 -18.23 -1.63 -3.36
C TYR A 121 -17.50 -1.91 -2.04
N ASN A 122 -16.40 -1.21 -1.78
CA ASN A 122 -15.83 -1.12 -0.45
C ASN A 122 -16.66 -0.10 0.34
N LYS A 123 -17.13 -0.47 1.52
CA LYS A 123 -17.83 0.47 2.40
C LYS A 123 -16.84 1.46 3.04
N ASN A 124 -15.61 1.01 3.27
CA ASN A 124 -14.56 1.77 3.94
C ASN A 124 -13.26 1.72 3.14
N GLU A 125 -12.51 2.83 3.15
CA GLU A 125 -11.14 2.89 2.67
C GLU A 125 -10.19 2.79 3.86
N THR A 126 -9.47 1.67 3.96
CA THR A 126 -8.62 1.34 5.12
C THR A 126 -7.14 1.58 4.89
N SER A 127 -6.76 2.21 3.78
CA SER A 127 -5.37 2.64 3.52
C SER A 127 -4.96 3.85 4.35
N VAL A 128 -5.94 4.63 4.83
CA VAL A 128 -5.77 5.71 5.81
C VAL A 128 -6.72 5.45 6.96
N MET A 129 -6.20 5.34 8.17
CA MET A 129 -7.02 5.11 9.38
C MET A 129 -6.49 5.92 10.55
N VAL A 130 -7.40 6.31 11.44
CA VAL A 130 -7.09 6.77 12.80
C VAL A 130 -7.64 5.74 13.77
N LEU A 131 -6.80 5.23 14.66
CA LEU A 131 -7.17 4.23 15.66
C LEU A 131 -7.14 4.87 17.05
N ASP A 132 -8.18 4.65 17.85
CA ASP A 132 -8.14 4.82 19.29
C ASP A 132 -7.65 3.53 19.93
N CYS A 133 -6.33 3.37 20.02
CA CYS A 133 -5.70 2.13 20.46
C CYS A 133 -6.12 1.77 21.91
N ALA A 134 -6.49 2.75 22.73
CA ALA A 134 -6.95 2.50 24.09
C ALA A 134 -8.33 1.81 24.13
N ARG A 135 -9.10 1.90 23.05
CA ARG A 135 -10.41 1.26 22.92
C ARG A 135 -10.37 -0.05 22.13
N CYS A 136 -9.27 -0.30 21.42
CA CYS A 136 -9.09 -1.53 20.65
C CYS A 136 -8.79 -2.70 21.59
N ASP A 137 -9.46 -3.83 21.39
CA ASP A 137 -9.42 -5.00 22.26
C ASP A 137 -9.07 -6.31 21.53
N TRP A 138 -8.73 -6.23 20.24
CA TRP A 138 -8.34 -7.41 19.46
C TRP A 138 -6.83 -7.66 19.47
N GLN A 139 -6.46 -8.89 19.21
CA GLN A 139 -5.10 -9.29 18.85
C GLN A 139 -5.09 -9.75 17.39
N LEU A 140 -4.01 -9.44 16.66
CA LEU A 140 -3.90 -9.81 15.24
C LEU A 140 -4.12 -11.31 15.00
N LYS A 141 -3.58 -12.18 15.88
CA LYS A 141 -3.75 -13.64 15.78
C LYS A 141 -5.21 -14.08 15.84
N ASP A 142 -6.05 -13.38 16.61
CA ASP A 142 -7.47 -13.70 16.77
C ASP A 142 -8.25 -13.26 15.52
N LEU A 143 -7.88 -12.14 14.92
CA LEU A 143 -8.45 -11.71 13.64
C LEU A 143 -8.12 -12.68 12.51
N VAL A 144 -6.88 -13.18 12.46
CA VAL A 144 -6.50 -14.18 11.45
C VAL A 144 -7.21 -15.52 11.70
N ARG A 145 -7.38 -15.92 12.96
CA ARG A 145 -8.19 -17.11 13.30
C ARG A 145 -9.64 -16.97 12.82
N GLY A 146 -10.24 -15.78 12.89
CA GLY A 146 -11.59 -15.53 12.37
C GLY A 146 -11.73 -15.82 10.86
N LEU A 147 -10.66 -15.67 10.07
CA LEU A 147 -10.62 -16.11 8.67
C LEU A 147 -10.72 -17.63 8.55
N ASP A 148 -10.04 -18.37 9.41
CA ASP A 148 -10.04 -19.84 9.42
C ASP A 148 -11.37 -20.41 9.91
N GLU A 149 -12.01 -19.73 10.85
CA GLU A 149 -13.32 -20.09 11.39
C GLU A 149 -14.49 -19.68 10.47
N GLY A 150 -14.21 -18.89 9.42
CA GLY A 150 -15.22 -18.43 8.47
C GLY A 150 -16.13 -17.33 9.04
N ALA A 151 -15.71 -16.62 10.09
CA ALA A 151 -16.44 -15.48 10.63
C ALA A 151 -16.52 -14.35 9.59
N TYR A 152 -15.49 -14.21 8.79
CA TYR A 152 -15.39 -13.32 7.64
C TYR A 152 -14.32 -13.87 6.67
N ASP A 153 -14.32 -13.36 5.45
CA ASP A 153 -13.25 -13.55 4.46
C ASP A 153 -12.22 -12.41 4.50
N TYR A 154 -11.17 -12.49 3.67
CA TYR A 154 -10.16 -11.45 3.54
C TYR A 154 -10.77 -10.06 3.32
N ARG A 155 -11.78 -9.96 2.46
CA ARG A 155 -12.47 -8.69 2.21
C ARG A 155 -13.21 -8.19 3.45
N GLY A 156 -13.91 -9.10 4.14
CA GLY A 156 -14.61 -8.82 5.39
C GLY A 156 -13.67 -8.26 6.46
N LEU A 157 -12.45 -8.83 6.58
CA LEU A 157 -11.43 -8.33 7.50
C LEU A 157 -10.85 -6.98 7.05
N MET A 158 -10.45 -6.87 5.79
CA MET A 158 -9.60 -5.75 5.34
C MET A 158 -10.37 -4.50 4.93
N MET A 159 -11.62 -4.66 4.46
CA MET A 159 -12.38 -3.56 3.86
C MET A 159 -13.73 -3.33 4.54
N ASP A 160 -14.45 -4.42 4.82
CA ASP A 160 -15.77 -4.29 5.43
C ASP A 160 -15.68 -4.18 6.96
N LEU A 161 -14.51 -4.46 7.56
CA LEU A 161 -14.24 -4.40 9.01
C LEU A 161 -15.23 -5.25 9.84
N ARG A 162 -15.57 -6.46 9.34
CA ARG A 162 -16.61 -7.33 9.93
C ARG A 162 -16.28 -7.89 11.31
N PHE A 163 -15.10 -7.62 11.82
CA PHE A 163 -14.70 -7.92 13.20
C PHE A 163 -15.10 -6.83 14.20
N LEU A 164 -15.69 -5.74 13.72
CA LEU A 164 -16.19 -4.62 14.51
C LEU A 164 -17.70 -4.46 14.32
N ASP A 165 -18.37 -3.98 15.35
CA ASP A 165 -19.75 -3.52 15.26
C ASP A 165 -19.80 -2.12 14.60
N GLU A 166 -20.89 -1.80 13.92
CA GLU A 166 -21.04 -0.55 13.18
C GLU A 166 -20.77 0.72 14.01
N PRO A 167 -21.19 0.84 15.29
CA PRO A 167 -20.86 1.99 16.14
C PRO A 167 -19.37 2.12 16.49
N GLU A 168 -18.58 1.07 16.27
CA GLU A 168 -17.13 1.07 16.52
C GLU A 168 -16.32 1.62 15.35
N ILE A 169 -17.00 1.96 14.23
CA ILE A 169 -16.41 2.47 13.00
C ILE A 169 -16.93 3.87 12.74
N ALA A 170 -16.08 4.88 12.92
CA ALA A 170 -16.37 6.24 12.47
C ALA A 170 -15.96 6.41 11.00
N ARG A 171 -16.69 7.25 10.25
CA ARG A 171 -16.37 7.64 8.87
C ARG A 171 -16.20 9.15 8.82
N THR A 172 -15.19 9.63 9.54
CA THR A 172 -14.98 11.06 9.76
C THR A 172 -13.71 11.58 9.08
N ILE A 173 -12.94 10.70 8.43
CA ILE A 173 -11.78 11.14 7.64
C ILE A 173 -12.29 11.86 6.38
N PRO A 174 -11.92 13.13 6.17
CA PRO A 174 -12.30 13.85 4.95
C PRO A 174 -11.68 13.25 3.70
N ALA A 175 -12.39 13.31 2.56
CA ALA A 175 -11.92 12.78 1.27
C ALA A 175 -10.56 13.33 0.82
N ASP A 176 -10.20 14.55 1.23
CA ASP A 176 -8.91 15.17 0.92
C ASP A 176 -7.70 14.45 1.57
N TRP A 177 -7.97 13.59 2.55
CA TRP A 177 -6.95 12.79 3.25
C TRP A 177 -6.72 11.41 2.66
N ASN A 178 -7.27 11.11 1.48
CA ASN A 178 -6.93 9.94 0.67
C ASN A 178 -7.29 10.16 -0.80
N ARG A 179 -6.64 11.11 -1.45
CA ARG A 179 -6.88 11.41 -2.87
C ARG A 179 -6.15 10.42 -3.75
N LEU A 180 -6.90 9.48 -4.33
CA LEU A 180 -6.36 8.43 -5.19
C LEU A 180 -6.00 9.01 -6.55
N GLN A 181 -4.69 9.07 -6.89
CA GLN A 181 -4.20 9.55 -8.20
C GLN A 181 -4.77 10.91 -8.63
N HIS A 182 -5.16 11.74 -7.70
CA HIS A 182 -5.72 13.05 -7.99
C HIS A 182 -5.18 14.11 -7.03
N PHE A 183 -4.69 15.22 -7.58
CA PHE A 183 -4.10 16.30 -6.81
C PHE A 183 -4.84 17.62 -7.08
N THR A 184 -5.15 18.33 -6.01
CA THR A 184 -5.73 19.69 -6.03
C THR A 184 -5.08 20.52 -4.91
N PRO A 185 -5.22 21.84 -4.90
CA PRO A 185 -4.76 22.66 -3.77
C PRO A 185 -5.38 22.30 -2.41
N ALA A 186 -6.51 21.60 -2.39
CA ALA A 186 -7.16 21.13 -1.17
C ALA A 186 -6.62 19.77 -0.68
N THR A 187 -5.81 19.05 -1.48
CA THR A 187 -5.29 17.73 -1.13
C THR A 187 -4.50 17.77 0.17
N GLY A 188 -4.92 16.99 1.16
CA GLY A 188 -4.18 16.74 2.39
C GLY A 188 -3.19 15.59 2.23
N LEU A 189 -3.63 14.52 1.54
CA LEU A 189 -2.82 13.34 1.27
C LEU A 189 -3.12 12.81 -0.13
N LEU A 190 -2.07 12.67 -0.94
CA LEU A 190 -2.09 12.02 -2.26
C LEU A 190 -1.64 10.57 -2.13
N HIS A 191 -2.39 9.64 -2.71
CA HIS A 191 -2.13 8.21 -2.68
C HIS A 191 -1.86 7.70 -4.11
N TYR A 192 -0.66 7.17 -4.36
CA TYR A 192 -0.22 6.66 -5.66
C TYR A 192 -0.63 5.18 -5.84
N THR A 193 -1.93 4.88 -5.84
CA THR A 193 -2.49 3.51 -5.82
C THR A 193 -2.29 2.73 -7.12
N MET A 194 -2.06 3.40 -8.25
CA MET A 194 -1.87 2.73 -9.54
C MET A 194 -0.46 2.13 -9.65
N MET A 195 -0.26 0.96 -9.05
CA MET A 195 1.03 0.28 -8.99
C MET A 195 1.81 0.25 -10.32
N PRO A 196 1.22 -0.01 -11.51
CA PRO A 196 2.00 -0.05 -12.75
C PRO A 196 2.62 1.27 -13.15
N ILE A 197 2.10 2.38 -12.64
CA ILE A 197 2.56 3.73 -12.97
C ILE A 197 2.95 4.57 -11.74
N GLN A 198 3.22 3.96 -10.59
CA GLN A 198 3.77 4.72 -9.45
C GLN A 198 5.03 5.49 -9.87
N PRO A 199 5.30 6.70 -9.36
CA PRO A 199 6.37 7.59 -9.83
C PRO A 199 7.76 6.94 -9.92
N TRP A 200 8.07 6.06 -8.97
CA TRP A 200 9.34 5.32 -8.90
C TRP A 200 9.38 4.08 -9.79
N VAL A 201 8.24 3.71 -10.40
CA VAL A 201 8.08 2.53 -11.24
C VAL A 201 8.01 2.88 -12.73
N SER A 202 7.35 3.99 -13.07
CA SER A 202 7.12 4.40 -14.45
C SER A 202 7.18 5.91 -14.61
N ALA A 203 7.71 6.37 -15.74
CA ALA A 203 7.69 7.77 -16.15
C ALA A 203 6.29 8.24 -16.60
N ARG A 204 5.30 7.34 -16.72
CA ARG A 204 3.95 7.64 -17.18
C ARG A 204 3.02 8.19 -16.11
N ASN A 205 3.46 8.29 -14.86
CA ASN A 205 2.60 8.85 -13.81
C ASN A 205 2.36 10.34 -14.07
N PRO A 206 1.11 10.78 -14.26
CA PRO A 206 0.83 12.20 -14.53
C PRO A 206 1.17 13.12 -13.36
N LEU A 207 1.25 12.58 -12.14
CA LEU A 207 1.61 13.29 -10.91
C LEU A 207 3.04 12.96 -10.45
N GLY A 208 3.82 12.26 -11.30
CA GLY A 208 5.19 11.84 -10.97
C GLY A 208 6.10 13.02 -10.63
N HIS A 209 5.91 14.17 -11.29
CA HIS A 209 6.65 15.39 -11.05
C HIS A 209 6.51 15.89 -9.60
N ILE A 210 5.36 15.68 -8.95
CA ILE A 210 5.11 16.08 -7.54
C ILE A 210 6.03 15.28 -6.62
N TRP A 211 6.03 13.95 -6.78
CA TRP A 211 6.84 13.05 -5.97
C TRP A 211 8.35 13.25 -6.21
N ILE A 212 8.76 13.38 -7.47
CA ILE A 212 10.18 13.61 -7.83
C ILE A 212 10.69 14.94 -7.28
N ASN A 213 9.86 16.00 -7.31
CA ASN A 213 10.21 17.28 -6.69
C ASN A 213 10.47 17.15 -5.19
N GLU A 214 9.72 16.29 -4.49
CA GLU A 214 9.97 16.06 -3.07
C GLU A 214 11.30 15.32 -2.85
N VAL A 215 11.62 14.30 -3.65
CA VAL A 215 12.92 13.62 -3.60
C VAL A 215 14.05 14.61 -3.86
N ARG A 216 13.92 15.50 -4.85
CA ARG A 216 14.92 16.54 -5.12
C ARG A 216 15.12 17.47 -3.94
N ARG A 217 14.02 17.94 -3.33
CA ARG A 217 14.06 18.78 -2.13
C ARG A 217 14.80 18.09 -0.99
N MET A 218 14.55 16.81 -0.76
CA MET A 218 15.25 16.02 0.25
C MET A 218 16.76 15.91 -0.04
N ILE A 219 17.15 15.87 -1.31
CA ILE A 219 18.56 15.85 -1.71
C ILE A 219 19.18 17.23 -1.51
N GLU A 220 18.48 18.29 -1.89
CA GLU A 220 18.93 19.67 -1.77
C GLU A 220 19.16 20.10 -0.31
N ASP A 221 18.31 19.69 0.61
CA ASP A 221 18.45 20.01 2.05
C ASP A 221 19.29 18.99 2.84
N GLY A 222 19.76 17.92 2.18
CA GLY A 222 20.62 16.91 2.78
C GLY A 222 19.88 15.82 3.59
N SER A 223 18.55 15.82 3.63
CA SER A 223 17.76 14.80 4.29
C SER A 223 17.86 13.42 3.61
N LEU A 224 18.16 13.41 2.31
CA LEU A 224 18.41 12.22 1.52
C LEU A 224 19.70 12.37 0.71
N LYS A 225 20.55 11.35 0.73
CA LYS A 225 21.72 11.32 -0.16
C LYS A 225 21.34 10.79 -1.54
N ARG A 226 21.77 11.49 -2.61
CA ARG A 226 21.55 11.03 -4.00
C ARG A 226 22.01 9.58 -4.22
N ASP A 227 23.16 9.20 -3.62
CA ASP A 227 23.69 7.84 -3.70
C ASP A 227 22.80 6.80 -3.00
N ALA A 228 21.97 7.21 -2.05
CA ALA A 228 20.98 6.32 -1.46
C ALA A 228 19.86 5.98 -2.47
N VAL A 229 19.43 6.96 -3.27
CA VAL A 229 18.49 6.71 -4.38
C VAL A 229 19.11 5.80 -5.43
N GLN A 230 20.37 6.08 -5.81
CA GLN A 230 21.09 5.25 -6.78
C GLN A 230 21.18 3.79 -6.32
N ARG A 231 21.47 3.54 -5.03
CA ARG A 231 21.49 2.17 -4.48
C ARG A 231 20.15 1.43 -4.63
N GLU A 232 19.03 2.14 -4.43
CA GLU A 232 17.70 1.52 -4.60
C GLU A 232 17.42 1.19 -6.09
N VAL A 233 17.90 2.04 -7.00
CA VAL A 233 17.88 1.76 -8.45
C VAL A 233 18.76 0.54 -8.78
N ASP A 234 19.98 0.47 -8.27
CA ASP A 234 20.92 -0.64 -8.51
C ASP A 234 20.38 -1.96 -7.97
N LEU A 235 19.62 -1.93 -6.87
CA LEU A 235 18.91 -3.08 -6.31
C LEU A 235 17.68 -3.48 -7.14
N GLY A 236 17.27 -2.65 -8.11
CA GLY A 236 16.13 -2.90 -8.99
C GLY A 236 14.76 -2.63 -8.36
N TYR A 237 14.70 -1.91 -7.26
CA TYR A 237 13.43 -1.49 -6.66
C TYR A 237 12.83 -0.29 -7.40
N PHE A 238 13.67 0.60 -7.90
CA PHE A 238 13.26 1.80 -8.62
C PHE A 238 13.79 1.80 -10.05
N ARG A 239 13.06 2.48 -10.94
CA ARG A 239 13.44 2.57 -12.36
C ARG A 239 14.73 3.40 -12.54
N PRO A 240 15.66 2.98 -13.41
CA PRO A 240 16.90 3.72 -13.70
C PRO A 240 16.68 5.15 -14.21
N SER A 241 15.65 5.36 -15.03
CA SER A 241 15.31 6.68 -15.57
C SER A 241 14.89 7.68 -14.49
N LEU A 242 14.56 7.24 -13.27
CA LEU A 242 14.28 8.12 -12.14
C LEU A 242 15.47 9.03 -11.82
N MET A 243 16.71 8.52 -11.93
CA MET A 243 17.92 9.32 -11.70
C MET A 243 18.05 10.47 -12.69
N VAL A 244 17.66 10.25 -13.95
CA VAL A 244 17.66 11.29 -14.99
C VAL A 244 16.69 12.42 -14.62
N GLU A 245 15.47 12.07 -14.18
CA GLU A 245 14.47 13.07 -13.80
C GLU A 245 14.85 13.80 -12.50
N ILE A 246 15.53 13.13 -11.57
CA ILE A 246 16.07 13.79 -10.37
C ILE A 246 17.14 14.81 -10.75
N ASP A 247 18.06 14.46 -11.63
CA ASP A 247 19.19 15.32 -12.02
C ASP A 247 18.74 16.49 -12.92
N GLU A 248 17.90 16.25 -13.91
CA GLU A 248 17.43 17.26 -14.86
C GLU A 248 16.28 18.14 -14.32
N GLY A 249 15.54 17.64 -13.35
CA GLY A 249 14.27 18.19 -12.87
C GLY A 249 13.06 17.56 -13.56
N PRO A 250 11.98 17.31 -12.78
CA PRO A 250 10.76 16.74 -13.33
C PRO A 250 10.04 17.78 -14.21
N ASN A 251 9.36 17.29 -15.24
CA ASN A 251 8.51 18.11 -16.08
C ASN A 251 7.05 17.71 -15.87
N GLU A 252 6.22 18.64 -15.45
CA GLU A 252 4.78 18.44 -15.28
C GLU A 252 4.10 18.02 -16.59
N ASN A 253 4.57 18.59 -17.72
CA ASN A 253 4.01 18.34 -19.05
C ASN A 253 5.03 17.58 -19.91
N GLN A 254 5.39 16.36 -19.51
CA GLN A 254 6.31 15.55 -20.31
C GLN A 254 5.69 15.16 -21.66
N SER A 255 6.45 15.37 -22.74
CA SER A 255 6.03 14.89 -24.06
C SER A 255 6.07 13.35 -24.11
N GLU A 256 5.19 12.75 -24.91
CA GLU A 256 5.21 11.29 -25.12
C GLU A 256 6.59 10.79 -25.58
N LYS A 257 7.27 11.54 -26.47
CA LYS A 257 8.64 11.22 -26.89
C LYS A 257 9.64 11.16 -25.73
N ARG A 258 9.48 12.03 -24.72
CA ARG A 258 10.35 12.02 -23.52
C ARG A 258 10.04 10.79 -22.66
N ILE A 259 8.77 10.49 -22.46
CA ILE A 259 8.32 9.30 -21.70
C ILE A 259 8.87 8.03 -22.35
N GLU A 260 8.71 7.88 -23.66
CA GLU A 260 9.24 6.74 -24.43
C GLU A 260 10.76 6.59 -24.31
N ALA A 261 11.50 7.71 -24.29
CA ALA A 261 12.96 7.70 -24.11
C ALA A 261 13.35 7.21 -22.71
N LEU A 262 12.66 7.67 -21.66
CA LEU A 262 12.88 7.22 -20.29
C LEU A 262 12.55 5.73 -20.13
N GLU A 263 11.43 5.27 -20.68
CA GLU A 263 11.08 3.84 -20.69
C GLU A 263 12.06 2.96 -21.49
N ALA A 264 12.61 3.50 -22.58
CA ALA A 264 13.65 2.79 -23.34
C ALA A 264 14.93 2.61 -22.53
N LEU A 265 15.32 3.61 -21.73
CA LEU A 265 16.43 3.52 -20.78
C LEU A 265 16.16 2.42 -19.74
N ASP A 266 14.97 2.40 -19.13
CA ASP A 266 14.59 1.38 -18.15
C ASP A 266 14.62 -0.02 -18.72
N ARG A 267 14.07 -0.21 -19.92
CA ARG A 267 14.12 -1.51 -20.64
C ARG A 267 15.55 -1.95 -20.95
N THR A 268 16.40 -1.03 -21.43
CA THR A 268 17.80 -1.32 -21.75
C THR A 268 18.60 -1.72 -20.52
N ALA A 269 18.30 -1.12 -19.37
CA ALA A 269 18.89 -1.49 -18.08
C ALA A 269 18.32 -2.81 -17.52
N GLY A 270 17.34 -3.43 -18.15
CA GLY A 270 16.72 -4.67 -17.69
C GLY A 270 15.82 -4.50 -16.46
N TYR A 271 15.30 -3.29 -16.23
CA TYR A 271 14.41 -3.03 -15.10
C TYR A 271 13.11 -3.82 -15.20
N ILE A 272 12.72 -4.43 -14.09
CA ILE A 272 11.47 -5.17 -13.95
C ILE A 272 10.63 -4.46 -12.88
N PRO A 273 9.53 -3.78 -13.28
CA PRO A 273 8.65 -3.09 -12.34
C PRO A 273 8.13 -4.02 -11.24
N HIS A 274 8.17 -3.56 -9.99
CA HIS A 274 7.65 -4.32 -8.84
C HIS A 274 8.11 -5.78 -8.75
N ARG A 275 9.39 -6.06 -9.02
CA ARG A 275 9.93 -7.43 -8.99
C ARG A 275 9.58 -8.18 -7.71
N SER A 276 9.75 -7.57 -6.54
CA SER A 276 9.45 -8.17 -5.23
C SER A 276 7.97 -8.51 -5.08
N VAL A 277 7.09 -7.61 -5.49
CA VAL A 277 5.63 -7.82 -5.47
C VAL A 277 5.22 -8.95 -6.42
N GLN A 278 5.78 -8.96 -7.63
CA GLN A 278 5.53 -10.06 -8.58
C GLN A 278 6.02 -11.41 -8.07
N GLU A 279 7.15 -11.43 -7.36
CA GLU A 279 7.68 -12.64 -6.74
C GLU A 279 6.82 -13.11 -5.57
N PHE A 280 6.35 -12.19 -4.74
CA PHE A 280 5.41 -12.48 -3.67
C PHE A 280 4.11 -13.06 -4.23
N ASP A 281 3.49 -12.40 -5.21
CA ASP A 281 2.25 -12.87 -5.82
C ASP A 281 2.43 -14.25 -6.47
N ARG A 282 3.52 -14.48 -7.18
CA ARG A 282 3.84 -15.78 -7.78
C ARG A 282 3.94 -16.89 -6.73
N LYS A 283 4.63 -16.62 -5.61
CA LYS A 283 4.74 -17.58 -4.51
C LYS A 283 3.37 -17.85 -3.88
N ARG A 284 2.59 -16.80 -3.67
CA ARG A 284 1.23 -16.88 -3.15
C ARG A 284 0.32 -17.69 -4.08
N GLN A 285 0.30 -17.42 -5.38
CA GLN A 285 -0.48 -18.18 -6.36
C GLN A 285 -0.07 -19.66 -6.40
N ALA A 286 1.22 -19.96 -6.34
CA ALA A 286 1.71 -21.33 -6.27
C ALA A 286 1.24 -22.04 -4.98
N ALA A 287 1.23 -21.35 -3.84
CA ALA A 287 0.75 -21.88 -2.58
C ALA A 287 -0.77 -22.14 -2.60
N ILE A 288 -1.56 -21.21 -3.16
CA ILE A 288 -3.00 -21.38 -3.37
C ILE A 288 -3.27 -22.59 -4.24
N HIS A 289 -2.62 -22.71 -5.39
CA HIS A 289 -2.76 -23.82 -6.29
C HIS A 289 -2.44 -25.18 -5.60
N ALA A 290 -1.35 -25.22 -4.82
CA ALA A 290 -0.98 -26.41 -4.06
C ALA A 290 -2.02 -26.75 -2.97
N TYR A 291 -2.59 -25.74 -2.31
CA TYR A 291 -3.68 -25.92 -1.34
C TYR A 291 -4.93 -26.51 -1.99
N GLU A 292 -5.40 -25.92 -3.08
CA GLU A 292 -6.61 -26.36 -3.82
C GLU A 292 -6.43 -27.77 -4.36
N ARG A 293 -5.24 -28.08 -4.90
CA ARG A 293 -4.91 -29.44 -5.37
C ARG A 293 -5.00 -30.46 -4.24
N ARG A 294 -4.50 -30.14 -3.05
CA ARG A 294 -4.57 -31.01 -1.88
C ARG A 294 -6.02 -31.18 -1.40
N ALA A 295 -6.79 -30.09 -1.37
CA ALA A 295 -8.20 -30.10 -0.97
C ALA A 295 -9.03 -30.96 -1.92
N ALA A 296 -8.87 -30.77 -3.24
CA ALA A 296 -9.57 -31.59 -4.24
C ALA A 296 -9.23 -33.07 -4.13
N ARG A 297 -7.95 -33.41 -3.86
CA ARG A 297 -7.52 -34.80 -3.66
C ARG A 297 -8.14 -35.45 -2.41
N LYS A 298 -8.30 -34.70 -1.32
CA LYS A 298 -8.97 -35.16 -0.10
C LYS A 298 -10.46 -35.41 -0.30
N GLN A 299 -11.12 -34.66 -1.19
CA GLN A 299 -12.55 -34.82 -1.50
C GLN A 299 -12.85 -36.03 -2.39
N GLY A 300 -11.84 -36.68 -3.00
CA GLY A 300 -11.96 -37.87 -3.82
C GLY A 300 -11.57 -37.72 -5.27
N LEU A 301 -11.70 -38.81 -6.05
CA LEU A 301 -11.22 -38.88 -7.43
C LEU A 301 -11.91 -37.89 -8.38
N THR A 302 -13.24 -37.74 -8.27
CA THR A 302 -14.02 -36.88 -9.15
C THR A 302 -13.66 -35.38 -8.99
N PRO A 303 -13.62 -34.79 -7.76
CA PRO A 303 -13.14 -33.43 -7.56
C PRO A 303 -11.69 -33.22 -8.00
N TYR A 304 -10.85 -34.22 -7.78
CA TYR A 304 -9.44 -34.14 -8.21
C TYR A 304 -9.29 -34.14 -9.73
N ALA A 305 -10.03 -34.97 -10.44
CA ALA A 305 -10.05 -34.98 -11.91
C ALA A 305 -10.58 -33.65 -12.48
N ALA A 306 -11.64 -33.08 -11.87
CA ALA A 306 -12.18 -31.78 -12.24
C ALA A 306 -11.16 -30.64 -12.00
N PHE A 307 -10.39 -30.71 -10.89
CA PHE A 307 -9.29 -29.77 -10.64
C PHE A 307 -8.22 -29.85 -11.73
N LEU A 308 -7.73 -31.05 -12.06
CA LEU A 308 -6.71 -31.25 -13.08
C LEU A 308 -7.17 -30.78 -14.47
N ALA A 309 -8.45 -31.00 -14.83
CA ALA A 309 -8.99 -30.52 -16.10
C ALA A 309 -9.00 -28.97 -16.18
N ARG A 310 -9.42 -28.29 -15.10
CA ARG A 310 -9.38 -26.82 -15.03
C ARG A 310 -7.96 -26.28 -15.07
N ASP A 311 -7.03 -26.90 -14.38
CA ASP A 311 -5.62 -26.54 -14.34
C ASP A 311 -4.97 -26.65 -15.74
N ALA A 312 -5.26 -27.73 -16.46
CA ALA A 312 -4.77 -27.89 -17.85
C ALA A 312 -5.31 -26.80 -18.79
N VAL A 313 -6.59 -26.44 -18.68
CA VAL A 313 -7.19 -25.35 -19.47
C VAL A 313 -6.55 -24.00 -19.12
N SER A 314 -6.38 -23.69 -17.85
CA SER A 314 -5.75 -22.46 -17.38
C SER A 314 -4.30 -22.34 -17.89
N THR A 315 -3.52 -23.40 -17.74
CA THR A 315 -2.13 -23.47 -18.25
C THR A 315 -2.06 -23.29 -19.75
N GLY A 316 -2.97 -23.91 -20.51
CA GLY A 316 -3.06 -23.76 -21.97
C GLY A 316 -3.39 -22.33 -22.40
N LEU A 317 -4.33 -21.67 -21.72
CA LEU A 317 -4.69 -20.27 -21.96
C LEU A 317 -3.52 -19.31 -21.67
N ASP A 318 -2.78 -19.54 -20.59
CA ASP A 318 -1.62 -18.72 -20.24
C ASP A 318 -0.47 -18.89 -21.22
N LEU A 319 -0.25 -20.10 -21.73
CA LEU A 319 0.72 -20.35 -22.80
C LEU A 319 0.33 -19.61 -24.08
N ALA A 320 -0.94 -19.68 -24.47
CA ALA A 320 -1.46 -18.98 -25.65
C ALA A 320 -1.31 -17.45 -25.53
N ARG A 321 -1.60 -16.88 -24.34
CA ARG A 321 -1.40 -15.44 -24.05
C ARG A 321 0.07 -15.04 -24.14
N ARG A 322 1.00 -15.85 -23.63
CA ARG A 322 2.46 -15.61 -23.71
C ARG A 322 2.96 -15.63 -25.14
N VAL A 323 2.52 -16.61 -25.95
CA VAL A 323 2.84 -16.69 -27.37
C VAL A 323 2.32 -15.47 -28.13
N LYS A 324 1.05 -15.08 -27.91
CA LYS A 324 0.46 -13.89 -28.52
C LYS A 324 1.24 -12.61 -28.18
N ARG A 325 1.64 -12.42 -26.91
CA ARG A 325 2.45 -11.25 -26.49
C ARG A 325 3.82 -11.23 -27.18
N ARG A 326 4.47 -12.38 -27.38
CA ARG A 326 5.76 -12.46 -28.11
C ARG A 326 5.60 -12.13 -29.58
N LEU A 327 4.52 -12.57 -30.22
CA LEU A 327 4.23 -12.28 -31.61
C LEU A 327 3.84 -10.82 -31.89
N ILE A 328 3.36 -10.09 -30.88
CA ILE A 328 3.03 -8.64 -31.00
C ILE A 328 4.25 -7.77 -30.69
N ALA A 329 5.26 -8.32 -30.00
CA ALA A 329 6.48 -7.61 -29.60
C ALA A 329 7.66 -7.84 -30.57
N SER A 330 7.49 -8.69 -31.61
CA SER A 330 8.39 -8.90 -32.76
C SER A 330 7.87 -8.15 -33.98
#